data_e19516298e9e6d1050a058456a98c254
#
_entry.id   e19516298e9e6d1050a058456a98c254
#
_cell.length_a   1.000
_cell.length_b   1.000
_cell.length_c   1.000
_cell.angle_alpha   90.00
_cell.angle_beta   90.00
_cell.angle_gamma   90.00
#
_symmetry.space_group_name_H-M   'P 1'
#
loop_
_entity.id
_entity.type
_entity.pdbx_description
1 polymer ?
#
loop_
_entity_poly.entity_id
_entity_poly.type
_entity_poly.pdbx_seq_one_letter_code
_entity_poly.pdbx_strand_id
1 'polypeptide(L)'
;QKTMYCAERLADGSVLRISMSRATAGVLLVGMGQPILVVLIVALILSSVLAKSLSHRIVQPLNKLDLEHPLENDAYEELAPLLGRINRQHLQIDEQMDELQRQQTEFSQITSSMREGLVLLDEKEHVLSINPAAEKLFGTDESCVGQDFLTIDRSHDMSLAIERAMDEGHSEARVERGGRIWQFDVSRIGASGAAVGAVLLAFDITERETAEQTRREFTANVSHELKTPLQGIIGSAELLENGMVKQEDVPRFVGHIRKEAQRLVTLIGDIIRLSQLDEGDAMPTEPEIGRASCRE
;
A
#
# COMPACT_ATOMS: atom_id res chain seq x y z
N GLN A 1 12.74 -54.95 -76.75
CA GLN A 1 13.42 -56.13 -76.32
C GLN A 1 14.70 -56.34 -77.19
N LYS A 2 15.87 -56.24 -76.59
CA LYS A 2 17.13 -56.57 -77.24
C LYS A 2 17.40 -58.09 -77.06
N THR A 3 17.26 -58.86 -78.15
CA THR A 3 17.65 -60.24 -78.19
C THR A 3 19.13 -60.37 -78.51
N MET A 4 19.90 -61.04 -77.69
CA MET A 4 21.28 -61.42 -77.99
C MET A 4 21.23 -62.75 -78.71
N TYR A 5 22.00 -62.87 -79.81
CA TYR A 5 22.12 -64.07 -80.60
C TYR A 5 23.57 -64.54 -80.47
N CYS A 6 23.77 -65.83 -80.21
CA CYS A 6 25.03 -66.52 -80.38
C CYS A 6 24.83 -67.58 -81.47
N ALA A 7 25.69 -67.54 -82.47
CA ALA A 7 25.62 -68.51 -83.56
C ALA A 7 26.95 -69.23 -83.63
N GLU A 8 26.95 -70.59 -83.58
CA GLU A 8 28.11 -71.46 -83.67
C GLU A 8 27.89 -72.44 -84.79
N ARG A 9 28.94 -72.64 -85.60
CA ARG A 9 28.89 -73.57 -86.74
C ARG A 9 29.35 -74.95 -86.28
N LEU A 10 28.48 -75.95 -86.41
CA LEU A 10 28.79 -77.33 -86.08
C LEU A 10 29.60 -78.03 -87.20
N ALA A 11 30.29 -79.14 -86.89
CA ALA A 11 31.17 -79.88 -87.78
C ALA A 11 30.45 -80.49 -89.01
N ASP A 12 29.16 -80.61 -88.99
CA ASP A 12 28.29 -81.09 -90.09
C ASP A 12 27.84 -79.94 -91.04
N GLY A 13 28.30 -78.69 -90.83
CA GLY A 13 27.95 -77.58 -91.69
C GLY A 13 26.69 -76.83 -91.27
N SER A 14 25.96 -77.28 -90.28
CA SER A 14 24.78 -76.60 -89.72
C SER A 14 25.17 -75.45 -88.74
N VAL A 15 24.30 -74.45 -88.65
CA VAL A 15 24.53 -73.28 -87.72
C VAL A 15 23.51 -73.36 -86.59
N LEU A 16 23.99 -73.63 -85.41
CA LEU A 16 23.17 -73.57 -84.19
C LEU A 16 23.04 -72.07 -83.78
N ARG A 17 21.83 -71.52 -83.77
CA ARG A 17 21.53 -70.19 -83.36
C ARG A 17 20.75 -70.22 -82.01
N ILE A 18 21.36 -69.80 -80.95
CA ILE A 18 20.72 -69.63 -79.66
C ILE A 18 20.33 -68.18 -79.48
N SER A 19 19.06 -67.91 -79.23
CA SER A 19 18.58 -66.55 -78.93
C SER A 19 18.16 -66.48 -77.50
N MET A 20 18.69 -65.52 -76.80
CA MET A 20 18.31 -65.22 -75.41
C MET A 20 17.76 -63.80 -75.35
N SER A 21 16.54 -63.67 -74.85
CA SER A 21 15.96 -62.29 -74.58
C SER A 21 16.56 -61.72 -73.32
N ARG A 22 17.34 -60.71 -73.49
CA ARG A 22 17.87 -59.95 -72.33
C ARG A 22 16.77 -58.97 -71.87
N ALA A 23 16.19 -59.29 -70.70
CA ALA A 23 15.33 -58.29 -70.00
C ALA A 23 16.16 -57.04 -69.71
N THR A 24 15.84 -55.95 -70.39
CA THR A 24 16.50 -54.68 -70.16
C THR A 24 16.21 -54.25 -68.72
N ALA A 25 17.20 -53.75 -67.98
CA ALA A 25 17.04 -53.34 -66.62
C ALA A 25 15.79 -52.39 -66.40
N GLY A 26 15.41 -51.65 -67.49
CA GLY A 26 14.18 -50.87 -67.48
C GLY A 26 12.88 -51.69 -67.38
N VAL A 27 12.83 -52.92 -68.02
CA VAL A 27 11.60 -53.75 -67.88
C VAL A 27 11.50 -54.37 -66.49
N LEU A 28 12.63 -54.71 -65.89
CA LEU A 28 12.68 -55.17 -64.49
C LEU A 28 12.33 -54.03 -63.53
N LEU A 29 12.80 -52.80 -63.78
CA LEU A 29 12.46 -51.64 -62.97
C LEU A 29 10.95 -51.27 -63.07
N VAL A 30 10.39 -51.30 -64.26
CA VAL A 30 8.94 -51.08 -64.46
C VAL A 30 8.11 -52.17 -63.79
N GLY A 31 8.57 -53.47 -63.96
CA GLY A 31 7.88 -54.64 -63.37
C GLY A 31 7.91 -54.60 -61.82
N MET A 32 9.01 -54.08 -61.20
CA MET A 32 9.14 -53.97 -59.77
C MET A 32 8.53 -52.67 -59.26
N GLY A 33 8.39 -51.62 -60.08
CA GLY A 33 7.81 -50.31 -59.69
C GLY A 33 6.35 -50.44 -59.33
N GLN A 34 5.58 -51.23 -60.00
CA GLN A 34 4.15 -51.43 -59.74
C GLN A 34 3.85 -51.96 -58.30
N PRO A 35 4.49 -53.08 -57.85
CA PRO A 35 4.26 -53.55 -56.49
C PRO A 35 4.81 -52.56 -55.42
N ILE A 36 5.90 -51.84 -55.67
CA ILE A 36 6.45 -50.85 -54.76
C ILE A 36 5.44 -49.68 -54.60
N LEU A 37 4.86 -49.19 -55.69
CA LEU A 37 3.86 -48.16 -55.69
C LEU A 37 2.61 -48.56 -54.90
N VAL A 38 2.15 -49.83 -55.08
CA VAL A 38 1.01 -50.36 -54.32
C VAL A 38 1.31 -50.40 -52.82
N VAL A 39 2.50 -50.91 -52.44
CA VAL A 39 2.92 -50.95 -51.02
C VAL A 39 3.00 -49.53 -50.44
N LEU A 40 3.52 -48.52 -51.17
CA LEU A 40 3.63 -47.16 -50.74
C LEU A 40 2.25 -46.50 -50.54
N ILE A 41 1.31 -46.75 -51.47
CA ILE A 41 -0.07 -46.28 -51.33
C ILE A 41 -0.76 -46.88 -50.10
N VAL A 42 -0.62 -48.20 -49.93
CA VAL A 42 -1.18 -48.89 -48.77
C VAL A 42 -0.59 -48.40 -47.47
N ALA A 43 0.73 -48.18 -47.42
CA ALA A 43 1.41 -47.60 -46.26
C ALA A 43 0.92 -46.18 -45.95
N LEU A 44 0.71 -45.31 -46.96
CA LEU A 44 0.15 -43.98 -46.80
C LEU A 44 -1.29 -44.01 -46.29
N ILE A 45 -2.12 -44.90 -46.83
CA ILE A 45 -3.50 -45.05 -46.36
C ILE A 45 -3.52 -45.52 -44.90
N LEU A 46 -2.73 -46.55 -44.58
CA LEU A 46 -2.63 -47.08 -43.23
C LEU A 46 -2.10 -46.05 -42.25
N SER A 47 -1.07 -45.30 -42.61
CA SER A 47 -0.54 -44.18 -41.81
C SER A 47 -1.58 -43.09 -41.58
N SER A 48 -2.34 -42.73 -42.62
CA SER A 48 -3.41 -41.72 -42.51
C SER A 48 -4.55 -42.20 -41.60
N VAL A 49 -4.94 -43.46 -41.71
CA VAL A 49 -5.98 -44.07 -40.85
C VAL A 49 -5.52 -44.13 -39.39
N LEU A 50 -4.27 -44.54 -39.16
CA LEU A 50 -3.66 -44.56 -37.82
C LEU A 50 -3.56 -43.17 -37.24
N ALA A 51 -3.05 -42.19 -37.99
CA ALA A 51 -2.94 -40.80 -37.53
C ALA A 51 -4.31 -40.24 -37.18
N LYS A 52 -5.34 -40.45 -37.98
CA LYS A 52 -6.70 -40.02 -37.72
C LYS A 52 -7.34 -40.71 -36.51
N SER A 53 -7.11 -42.01 -36.35
CA SER A 53 -7.56 -42.78 -35.19
C SER A 53 -6.90 -42.29 -33.90
N LEU A 54 -5.58 -42.03 -33.93
CA LEU A 54 -4.81 -41.50 -32.78
C LEU A 54 -5.30 -40.11 -32.41
N SER A 55 -5.48 -39.25 -33.42
CA SER A 55 -6.00 -37.88 -33.20
C SER A 55 -7.39 -37.90 -32.54
N HIS A 56 -8.28 -38.74 -33.00
CA HIS A 56 -9.64 -38.82 -32.42
C HIS A 56 -9.68 -39.49 -31.05
N ARG A 57 -8.84 -40.47 -30.79
CA ARG A 57 -8.88 -41.22 -29.53
C ARG A 57 -8.06 -40.60 -28.41
N ILE A 58 -6.98 -39.88 -28.73
CA ILE A 58 -6.09 -39.34 -27.70
C ILE A 58 -6.12 -37.83 -27.67
N VAL A 59 -5.96 -37.16 -28.83
CA VAL A 59 -5.78 -35.69 -28.86
C VAL A 59 -7.09 -34.94 -28.63
N GLN A 60 -8.19 -35.41 -29.22
CA GLN A 60 -9.49 -34.73 -29.04
C GLN A 60 -10.01 -34.73 -27.60
N PRO A 61 -10.01 -35.83 -26.86
CA PRO A 61 -10.42 -35.83 -25.46
C PRO A 61 -9.51 -34.97 -24.60
N LEU A 62 -8.19 -34.96 -24.88
CA LEU A 62 -7.23 -34.13 -24.16
C LEU A 62 -7.49 -32.63 -24.35
N ASN A 63 -7.83 -32.21 -25.58
CA ASN A 63 -8.16 -30.80 -25.86
C ASN A 63 -9.55 -30.36 -25.37
N LYS A 64 -10.39 -31.30 -24.97
CA LYS A 64 -11.73 -31.00 -24.39
C LYS A 64 -11.76 -31.03 -22.87
N LEU A 65 -10.60 -31.25 -22.23
CA LEU A 65 -10.52 -31.19 -20.78
C LEU A 65 -10.89 -29.81 -20.28
N ASP A 66 -11.88 -29.76 -19.42
CA ASP A 66 -12.21 -28.57 -18.65
C ASP A 66 -11.22 -28.47 -17.50
N LEU A 67 -10.36 -27.44 -17.56
CA LEU A 67 -9.35 -27.18 -16.53
C LEU A 67 -9.92 -26.35 -15.38
N GLU A 68 -11.08 -25.73 -15.57
CA GLU A 68 -11.79 -25.02 -14.50
C GLU A 68 -12.47 -26.01 -13.56
N HIS A 69 -12.98 -27.13 -14.09
CA HIS A 69 -13.60 -28.20 -13.31
C HIS A 69 -12.87 -29.53 -13.51
N PRO A 70 -11.63 -29.68 -13.01
CA PRO A 70 -10.76 -30.81 -13.34
C PRO A 70 -11.34 -32.19 -12.94
N LEU A 71 -12.15 -32.22 -11.88
CA LEU A 71 -12.73 -33.48 -11.36
C LEU A 71 -14.01 -33.92 -12.08
N GLU A 72 -14.65 -33.03 -12.87
CA GLU A 72 -15.86 -33.33 -13.63
C GLU A 72 -15.54 -33.92 -15.03
N ASN A 73 -14.27 -33.98 -15.38
CA ASN A 73 -13.86 -34.54 -16.64
C ASN A 73 -13.99 -36.08 -16.64
N ASP A 74 -14.74 -36.61 -17.59
CA ASP A 74 -14.81 -38.05 -17.90
C ASP A 74 -13.55 -38.48 -18.68
N ALA A 75 -12.40 -38.31 -18.02
CA ALA A 75 -11.09 -38.52 -18.62
C ALA A 75 -10.56 -39.93 -18.33
N TYR A 76 -9.54 -40.32 -19.11
CA TYR A 76 -8.85 -41.60 -18.90
C TYR A 76 -8.33 -41.72 -17.47
N GLU A 77 -8.43 -42.93 -16.91
CA GLU A 77 -7.99 -43.24 -15.53
C GLU A 77 -6.52 -42.83 -15.28
N GLU A 78 -5.70 -42.87 -16.35
CA GLU A 78 -4.29 -42.44 -16.31
C GLU A 78 -4.10 -40.94 -16.09
N LEU A 79 -5.09 -40.11 -16.41
CA LEU A 79 -5.05 -38.66 -16.21
C LEU A 79 -5.59 -38.22 -14.85
N ALA A 80 -6.27 -39.10 -14.13
CA ALA A 80 -6.85 -38.77 -12.82
C ALA A 80 -5.82 -38.21 -11.80
N PRO A 81 -4.57 -38.72 -11.70
CA PRO A 81 -3.57 -38.14 -10.80
C PRO A 81 -3.15 -36.72 -11.20
N LEU A 82 -3.10 -36.42 -12.51
CA LEU A 82 -2.77 -35.09 -13.02
C LEU A 82 -3.90 -34.09 -12.74
N LEU A 83 -5.13 -34.48 -13.03
CA LEU A 83 -6.32 -33.66 -12.77
C LEU A 83 -6.49 -33.39 -11.28
N GLY A 84 -6.24 -34.37 -10.43
CA GLY A 84 -6.23 -34.20 -8.99
C GLY A 84 -5.12 -33.25 -8.49
N ARG A 85 -4.01 -33.16 -9.20
CA ARG A 85 -2.93 -32.19 -8.91
C ARG A 85 -3.30 -30.78 -9.35
N ILE A 86 -3.89 -30.62 -10.51
CA ILE A 86 -4.41 -29.36 -11.03
C ILE A 86 -5.50 -28.82 -10.11
N ASN A 87 -6.45 -29.65 -9.71
CA ASN A 87 -7.50 -29.25 -8.78
C ASN A 87 -6.95 -28.74 -7.44
N ARG A 88 -5.93 -29.41 -6.88
CA ARG A 88 -5.28 -28.93 -5.66
C ARG A 88 -4.57 -27.59 -5.85
N GLN A 89 -3.96 -27.37 -7.02
CA GLN A 89 -3.33 -26.07 -7.32
C GLN A 89 -4.38 -24.96 -7.48
N HIS A 90 -5.52 -25.23 -8.13
CA HIS A 90 -6.63 -24.27 -8.20
C HIS A 90 -7.14 -23.90 -6.81
N LEU A 91 -7.47 -24.88 -5.98
CA LEU A 91 -7.92 -24.61 -4.60
C LEU A 91 -6.89 -23.80 -3.79
N GLN A 92 -5.60 -24.07 -3.98
CA GLN A 92 -4.54 -23.31 -3.31
C GLN A 92 -4.44 -21.87 -3.85
N ILE A 93 -4.61 -21.66 -5.15
CA ILE A 93 -4.62 -20.32 -5.76
C ILE A 93 -5.85 -19.54 -5.27
N ASP A 94 -7.02 -20.16 -5.26
CA ASP A 94 -8.26 -19.54 -4.77
C ASP A 94 -8.12 -19.14 -3.31
N GLU A 95 -7.60 -20.01 -2.45
CA GLU A 95 -7.34 -19.72 -1.04
C GLU A 95 -6.35 -18.54 -0.86
N GLN A 96 -5.29 -18.49 -1.69
CA GLN A 96 -4.33 -17.39 -1.67
C GLN A 96 -4.95 -16.07 -2.18
N MET A 97 -5.81 -16.14 -3.21
CA MET A 97 -6.51 -14.97 -3.73
C MET A 97 -7.50 -14.42 -2.70
N ASP A 98 -8.27 -15.27 -2.04
CA ASP A 98 -9.19 -14.88 -0.97
C ASP A 98 -8.44 -14.24 0.20
N GLU A 99 -7.31 -14.82 0.62
CA GLU A 99 -6.48 -14.26 1.69
C GLU A 99 -5.91 -12.88 1.30
N LEU A 100 -5.38 -12.73 0.08
CA LEU A 100 -4.90 -11.44 -0.43
C LEU A 100 -6.02 -10.40 -0.48
N GLN A 101 -7.20 -10.78 -0.95
CA GLN A 101 -8.34 -9.89 -1.04
C GLN A 101 -8.84 -9.49 0.36
N ARG A 102 -8.80 -10.42 1.32
CA ARG A 102 -9.10 -10.11 2.72
C ARG A 102 -8.12 -9.12 3.31
N GLN A 103 -6.80 -9.33 3.12
CA GLN A 103 -5.75 -8.43 3.61
C GLN A 103 -5.87 -7.04 2.98
N GLN A 104 -6.17 -6.97 1.68
CA GLN A 104 -6.39 -5.70 0.99
C GLN A 104 -7.62 -4.97 1.54
N THR A 105 -8.69 -5.70 1.81
CA THR A 105 -9.93 -5.14 2.38
C THR A 105 -9.68 -4.64 3.80
N GLU A 106 -9.00 -5.43 4.64
CA GLU A 106 -8.61 -5.01 6.00
C GLU A 106 -7.74 -3.74 5.97
N PHE A 107 -6.72 -3.71 5.13
CA PHE A 107 -5.87 -2.52 4.98
C PHE A 107 -6.68 -1.29 4.57
N SER A 108 -7.56 -1.45 3.58
CA SER A 108 -8.44 -0.37 3.12
C SER A 108 -9.40 0.11 4.21
N GLN A 109 -9.97 -0.79 5.01
CA GLN A 109 -10.85 -0.44 6.13
C GLN A 109 -10.09 0.31 7.23
N ILE A 110 -8.89 -0.13 7.58
CA ILE A 110 -8.05 0.55 8.58
C ILE A 110 -7.73 1.96 8.11
N THR A 111 -7.19 2.11 6.91
CA THR A 111 -6.79 3.43 6.38
C THR A 111 -7.99 4.36 6.18
N SER A 112 -9.16 3.83 5.80
CA SER A 112 -10.39 4.62 5.64
C SER A 112 -10.99 5.11 6.97
N SER A 113 -10.74 4.38 8.06
CA SER A 113 -11.23 4.76 9.40
C SER A 113 -10.30 5.71 10.15
N MET A 114 -9.09 5.92 9.65
CA MET A 114 -8.12 6.86 10.25
C MET A 114 -8.60 8.30 10.11
N ARG A 115 -8.34 9.09 11.16
CA ARG A 115 -8.57 10.55 11.13
C ARG A 115 -7.41 11.30 10.52
N GLU A 116 -6.25 10.71 10.59
CA GLU A 116 -5.00 11.21 10.02
C GLU A 116 -5.01 11.02 8.51
N GLY A 117 -4.54 12.03 7.79
CA GLY A 117 -4.31 11.92 6.35
C GLY A 117 -3.14 10.98 6.08
N LEU A 118 -3.32 10.01 5.19
CA LEU A 118 -2.27 9.09 4.74
C LEU A 118 -2.12 9.19 3.24
N VAL A 119 -0.89 9.42 2.77
CA VAL A 119 -0.52 9.35 1.35
C VAL A 119 0.72 8.48 1.22
N LEU A 120 0.70 7.55 0.28
CA LEU A 120 1.86 6.76 -0.13
C LEU A 120 2.38 7.26 -1.46
N LEU A 121 3.70 7.47 -1.54
CA LEU A 121 4.39 7.98 -2.72
C LEU A 121 5.40 6.94 -3.22
N ASP A 122 5.64 6.90 -4.53
CA ASP A 122 6.74 6.14 -5.12
C ASP A 122 8.08 6.91 -5.07
N GLU A 123 9.13 6.33 -5.64
CA GLU A 123 10.48 6.97 -5.72
C GLU A 123 10.49 8.26 -6.55
N LYS A 124 9.45 8.50 -7.37
CA LYS A 124 9.31 9.66 -8.23
C LYS A 124 8.26 10.65 -7.71
N GLU A 125 7.86 10.47 -6.46
CA GLU A 125 6.85 11.30 -5.80
C GLU A 125 5.43 11.19 -6.41
N HIS A 126 5.13 10.13 -7.20
CA HIS A 126 3.78 9.86 -7.64
C HIS A 126 2.96 9.20 -6.53
N VAL A 127 1.70 9.57 -6.43
CA VAL A 127 0.78 9.02 -5.45
C VAL A 127 0.46 7.57 -5.77
N LEU A 128 0.82 6.65 -4.88
CA LEU A 128 0.46 5.23 -4.93
C LEU A 128 -0.89 4.96 -4.27
N SER A 129 -1.18 5.66 -3.18
CA SER A 129 -2.43 5.52 -2.43
C SER A 129 -2.69 6.75 -1.59
N ILE A 130 -3.97 7.06 -1.40
CA ILE A 130 -4.44 8.16 -0.57
C ILE A 130 -5.66 7.68 0.23
N ASN A 131 -5.78 8.07 1.50
CA ASN A 131 -6.96 7.74 2.30
C ASN A 131 -7.99 8.87 2.28
N PRO A 132 -9.26 8.61 2.67
CA PRO A 132 -10.32 9.62 2.64
C PRO A 132 -10.07 10.86 3.51
N ALA A 133 -9.25 10.75 4.54
CA ALA A 133 -8.86 11.90 5.37
C ALA A 133 -7.91 12.83 4.61
N ALA A 134 -6.93 12.27 3.88
CA ALA A 134 -6.02 13.04 3.04
C ALA A 134 -6.73 13.60 1.80
N GLU A 135 -7.67 12.86 1.20
CA GLU A 135 -8.49 13.40 0.10
C GLU A 135 -9.22 14.69 0.50
N LYS A 136 -9.84 14.67 1.69
CA LYS A 136 -10.52 15.86 2.24
C LYS A 136 -9.55 17.00 2.55
N LEU A 137 -8.37 16.68 3.08
CA LEU A 137 -7.35 17.66 3.41
C LEU A 137 -6.81 18.38 2.18
N PHE A 138 -6.51 17.60 1.13
CA PHE A 138 -5.94 18.14 -0.11
C PHE A 138 -7.00 18.58 -1.13
N GLY A 139 -8.28 18.27 -0.89
CA GLY A 139 -9.38 18.60 -1.82
C GLY A 139 -9.31 17.82 -3.13
N THR A 140 -8.85 16.60 -3.07
CA THR A 140 -8.70 15.66 -4.19
C THR A 140 -9.54 14.40 -3.98
N ASP A 141 -9.47 13.47 -4.92
CA ASP A 141 -10.10 12.16 -4.86
C ASP A 141 -9.13 11.06 -5.34
N GLU A 142 -9.59 9.83 -5.43
CA GLU A 142 -8.78 8.70 -5.90
C GLU A 142 -8.19 8.88 -7.32
N SER A 143 -8.69 9.85 -8.11
CA SER A 143 -8.15 10.11 -9.46
C SER A 143 -6.74 10.67 -9.44
N CYS A 144 -6.25 11.12 -8.28
CA CYS A 144 -4.88 11.58 -8.10
C CYS A 144 -3.85 10.44 -8.05
N VAL A 145 -4.27 9.19 -7.91
CA VAL A 145 -3.38 8.03 -7.91
C VAL A 145 -2.65 7.92 -9.25
N GLY A 146 -1.34 7.78 -9.19
CA GLY A 146 -0.44 7.80 -10.35
C GLY A 146 -0.02 9.18 -10.84
N GLN A 147 -0.53 10.26 -10.23
CA GLN A 147 -0.09 11.62 -10.52
C GLN A 147 1.04 12.04 -9.57
N ASP A 148 1.82 13.03 -10.02
CA ASP A 148 2.84 13.68 -9.20
C ASP A 148 2.16 14.42 -8.03
N PHE A 149 2.68 14.26 -6.81
CA PHE A 149 2.13 14.88 -5.61
C PHE A 149 2.08 16.41 -5.69
N LEU A 150 3.00 17.03 -6.42
CA LEU A 150 3.00 18.48 -6.69
C LEU A 150 1.76 18.97 -7.46
N THR A 151 1.04 18.06 -8.11
CA THR A 151 -0.25 18.39 -8.76
C THR A 151 -1.34 18.62 -7.73
N ILE A 152 -1.24 17.93 -6.59
CA ILE A 152 -2.22 17.95 -5.51
C ILE A 152 -1.87 19.08 -4.51
N ASP A 153 -0.62 19.18 -4.13
CA ASP A 153 -0.13 20.22 -3.23
C ASP A 153 1.13 20.90 -3.79
N ARG A 154 0.97 22.17 -4.16
CA ARG A 154 2.05 23.01 -4.70
C ARG A 154 2.79 23.81 -3.64
N SER A 155 2.60 23.49 -2.35
CA SER A 155 3.30 24.20 -1.29
C SER A 155 4.79 23.85 -1.31
N HIS A 156 5.62 24.88 -1.20
CA HIS A 156 7.07 24.72 -1.15
C HIS A 156 7.51 23.92 0.08
N ASP A 157 6.83 24.10 1.21
CA ASP A 157 7.15 23.43 2.47
C ASP A 157 6.95 21.91 2.36
N MET A 158 5.91 21.47 1.63
CA MET A 158 5.65 20.05 1.41
C MET A 158 6.66 19.43 0.43
N SER A 159 6.98 20.13 -0.67
CA SER A 159 8.00 19.69 -1.62
C SER A 159 9.36 19.50 -0.92
N LEU A 160 9.75 20.48 -0.12
CA LEU A 160 11.01 20.42 0.64
C LEU A 160 11.00 19.30 1.71
N ALA A 161 9.85 19.06 2.35
CA ALA A 161 9.72 18.00 3.34
C ALA A 161 9.84 16.61 2.70
N ILE A 162 9.24 16.41 1.53
CA ILE A 162 9.33 15.15 0.78
C ILE A 162 10.79 14.92 0.31
N GLU A 163 11.42 15.92 -0.31
CA GLU A 163 12.81 15.84 -0.75
C GLU A 163 13.76 15.49 0.40
N ARG A 164 13.63 16.17 1.54
CA ARG A 164 14.43 15.86 2.74
C ARG A 164 14.19 14.46 3.27
N ALA A 165 12.93 14.02 3.29
CA ALA A 165 12.61 12.67 3.74
C ALA A 165 13.21 11.59 2.83
N MET A 166 13.21 11.82 1.51
CA MET A 166 13.84 10.90 0.55
C MET A 166 15.36 10.83 0.75
N ASP A 167 16.01 11.93 1.08
CA ASP A 167 17.47 11.99 1.29
C ASP A 167 17.87 11.52 2.70
N GLU A 168 17.26 12.10 3.74
CA GLU A 168 17.65 11.92 5.14
C GLU A 168 16.88 10.77 5.83
N GLY A 169 15.80 10.29 5.21
CA GLY A 169 14.97 9.19 5.72
C GLY A 169 13.70 9.66 6.45
N HIS A 170 13.67 10.87 7.01
CA HIS A 170 12.51 11.41 7.73
C HIS A 170 12.54 12.94 7.69
N SER A 171 11.36 13.56 7.63
CA SER A 171 11.19 15.02 7.69
C SER A 171 9.82 15.36 8.27
N GLU A 172 9.75 16.51 8.95
CA GLU A 172 8.51 17.07 9.45
C GLU A 172 8.27 18.45 8.85
N ALA A 173 7.02 18.77 8.56
CA ALA A 173 6.60 20.10 8.15
C ALA A 173 5.34 20.51 8.90
N ARG A 174 5.18 21.81 9.19
CA ARG A 174 3.97 22.38 9.78
C ARG A 174 3.42 23.42 8.82
N VAL A 175 2.14 23.27 8.49
CA VAL A 175 1.47 24.13 7.52
C VAL A 175 0.10 24.55 8.07
N GLU A 176 -0.20 25.82 7.99
CA GLU A 176 -1.55 26.32 8.27
C GLU A 176 -2.39 26.22 7.00
N ARG A 177 -3.53 25.53 7.09
CA ARG A 177 -4.43 25.33 5.96
C ARG A 177 -5.89 25.36 6.44
N GLY A 178 -6.69 26.24 5.83
CA GLY A 178 -8.11 26.36 6.16
C GLY A 178 -8.39 26.78 7.62
N GLY A 179 -7.50 27.56 8.24
CA GLY A 179 -7.60 27.97 9.64
C GLY A 179 -7.29 26.84 10.64
N ARG A 180 -6.69 25.77 10.19
CA ARG A 180 -6.19 24.66 11.01
C ARG A 180 -4.70 24.50 10.83
N ILE A 181 -4.04 24.01 11.86
CA ILE A 181 -2.60 23.74 11.87
C ILE A 181 -2.41 22.24 11.67
N TRP A 182 -1.72 21.90 10.57
CA TRP A 182 -1.42 20.53 10.21
C TRP A 182 0.07 20.24 10.40
N GLN A 183 0.37 19.13 11.03
CA GLN A 183 1.71 18.56 11.08
C GLN A 183 1.79 17.43 10.08
N PHE A 184 2.72 17.53 9.16
CA PHE A 184 3.05 16.48 8.18
C PHE A 184 4.31 15.79 8.63
N ASP A 185 4.24 14.48 8.67
CA ASP A 185 5.34 13.57 8.97
C ASP A 185 5.61 12.75 7.72
N VAL A 186 6.78 12.95 7.12
CA VAL A 186 7.17 12.26 5.89
C VAL A 186 8.32 11.34 6.19
N SER A 187 8.13 10.05 5.94
CA SER A 187 9.13 9.03 6.20
C SER A 187 9.39 8.20 4.94
N ARG A 188 10.68 8.00 4.63
CA ARG A 188 11.09 7.15 3.51
C ARG A 188 10.79 5.69 3.80
N ILE A 189 10.21 5.00 2.83
CA ILE A 189 10.02 3.55 2.85
C ILE A 189 11.07 2.91 1.96
N GLY A 190 11.81 1.93 2.50
CA GLY A 190 12.80 1.20 1.71
C GLY A 190 13.44 0.08 2.50
N ALA A 191 13.81 -1.00 1.82
CA ALA A 191 14.59 -2.08 2.37
C ALA A 191 16.03 -1.99 1.87
N SER A 192 17.01 -2.11 2.78
CA SER A 192 18.44 -2.28 2.44
C SER A 192 19.07 -1.17 1.58
N GLY A 193 18.65 0.11 1.76
CA GLY A 193 19.33 1.25 1.12
C GLY A 193 18.79 1.69 -0.24
N ALA A 194 17.81 0.98 -0.81
CA ALA A 194 17.03 1.46 -1.94
C ALA A 194 15.73 2.08 -1.41
N ALA A 195 15.46 3.35 -1.76
CA ALA A 195 14.17 3.97 -1.49
C ALA A 195 13.13 3.29 -2.39
N VAL A 196 12.04 2.81 -1.79
CA VAL A 196 10.87 2.29 -2.55
C VAL A 196 9.80 3.37 -2.67
N GLY A 197 9.91 4.44 -1.86
CA GLY A 197 9.00 5.56 -1.84
C GLY A 197 8.97 6.26 -0.49
N ALA A 198 7.89 7.01 -0.22
CA ALA A 198 7.66 7.69 1.04
C ALA A 198 6.23 7.49 1.54
N VAL A 199 6.07 7.53 2.86
CA VAL A 199 4.77 7.67 3.52
C VAL A 199 4.65 9.08 4.09
N LEU A 200 3.53 9.72 3.83
CA LEU A 200 3.19 11.03 4.37
C LEU A 200 1.98 10.86 5.28
N LEU A 201 2.12 11.26 6.54
CA LEU A 201 1.07 11.32 7.53
C LEU A 201 0.74 12.78 7.84
N ALA A 202 -0.54 13.13 7.88
CA ALA A 202 -1.02 14.46 8.19
C ALA A 202 -1.87 14.43 9.46
N PHE A 203 -1.46 15.18 10.47
CA PHE A 203 -2.12 15.30 11.77
C PHE A 203 -2.70 16.68 11.95
N ASP A 204 -3.97 16.79 12.31
CA ASP A 204 -4.57 18.05 12.77
C ASP A 204 -4.11 18.31 14.21
N ILE A 205 -3.20 19.27 14.39
CA ILE A 205 -2.67 19.64 15.70
C ILE A 205 -3.24 20.96 16.22
N THR A 206 -4.35 21.45 15.64
CA THR A 206 -4.95 22.75 15.95
C THR A 206 -5.30 22.88 17.43
N GLU A 207 -5.98 21.87 17.99
CA GLU A 207 -6.36 21.89 19.41
C GLU A 207 -5.13 21.91 20.32
N ARG A 208 -4.12 21.11 19.99
CA ARG A 208 -2.87 21.04 20.76
C ARG A 208 -2.10 22.35 20.72
N GLU A 209 -1.91 22.94 19.53
CA GLU A 209 -1.21 24.24 19.39
C GLU A 209 -1.99 25.37 20.07
N THR A 210 -3.32 25.38 19.96
CA THR A 210 -4.18 26.38 20.64
C THR A 210 -4.04 26.23 22.15
N ALA A 211 -4.08 25.03 22.70
CA ALA A 211 -3.90 24.77 24.12
C ALA A 211 -2.50 25.22 24.61
N GLU A 212 -1.45 24.90 23.83
CA GLU A 212 -0.08 25.30 24.14
C GLU A 212 0.07 26.84 24.09
N GLN A 213 -0.52 27.50 23.10
CA GLN A 213 -0.51 28.94 22.99
C GLN A 213 -1.23 29.61 24.18
N THR A 214 -2.43 29.12 24.51
CA THR A 214 -3.20 29.60 25.68
C THR A 214 -2.39 29.42 26.97
N ARG A 215 -1.71 28.28 27.14
CA ARG A 215 -0.85 28.04 28.31
C ARG A 215 0.34 28.99 28.38
N ARG A 216 0.98 29.31 27.24
CA ARG A 216 2.08 30.26 27.17
C ARG A 216 1.62 31.67 27.52
N GLU A 217 0.49 32.12 26.95
CA GLU A 217 -0.12 33.40 27.23
C GLU A 217 -0.54 33.50 28.69
N PHE A 218 -1.17 32.45 29.23
CA PHE A 218 -1.52 32.41 30.65
C PHE A 218 -0.29 32.59 31.55
N THR A 219 0.79 31.80 31.27
CA THR A 219 2.02 31.90 32.08
C THR A 219 2.67 33.27 31.99
N ALA A 220 2.68 33.89 30.82
CA ALA A 220 3.20 35.21 30.61
C ALA A 220 2.37 36.27 31.36
N ASN A 221 1.05 36.20 31.24
CA ASN A 221 0.12 37.10 31.91
C ASN A 221 0.21 37.02 33.44
N VAL A 222 0.22 35.79 33.98
CA VAL A 222 0.42 35.56 35.42
C VAL A 222 1.74 36.17 35.90
N SER A 223 2.83 35.96 35.15
CA SER A 223 4.13 36.50 35.51
C SER A 223 4.12 38.05 35.55
N HIS A 224 3.44 38.67 34.59
CA HIS A 224 3.28 40.12 34.56
C HIS A 224 2.42 40.65 35.72
N GLU A 225 1.28 40.01 35.98
CA GLU A 225 0.34 40.39 37.03
C GLU A 225 0.93 40.19 38.44
N LEU A 226 1.84 39.25 38.64
CA LEU A 226 2.59 39.05 39.90
C LEU A 226 3.72 40.05 40.06
N LYS A 227 4.42 40.41 38.99
CA LYS A 227 5.60 41.30 39.04
C LYS A 227 5.24 42.73 39.45
N THR A 228 4.12 43.23 38.96
CA THR A 228 3.69 44.63 39.22
C THR A 228 3.45 44.93 40.70
N PRO A 229 2.59 44.19 41.45
CA PRO A 229 2.40 44.39 42.86
C PRO A 229 3.68 44.08 43.68
N LEU A 230 4.46 43.10 43.28
CA LEU A 230 5.72 42.80 43.96
C LEU A 230 6.72 43.95 43.86
N GLN A 231 6.84 44.58 42.68
CA GLN A 231 7.68 45.78 42.51
C GLN A 231 7.19 46.93 43.34
N GLY A 232 5.86 47.12 43.47
CA GLY A 232 5.26 48.13 44.36
C GLY A 232 5.61 47.90 45.82
N ILE A 233 5.56 46.64 46.28
CA ILE A 233 5.96 46.25 47.63
C ILE A 233 7.44 46.56 47.88
N ILE A 234 8.32 46.04 46.97
CA ILE A 234 9.78 46.20 47.09
C ILE A 234 10.16 47.71 47.09
N GLY A 235 9.67 48.48 46.11
CA GLY A 235 9.99 49.89 46.03
C GLY A 235 9.48 50.72 47.23
N SER A 236 8.31 50.34 47.72
CA SER A 236 7.79 51.02 48.96
C SER A 236 8.61 50.67 50.21
N ALA A 237 9.06 49.42 50.33
CA ALA A 237 9.90 48.96 51.42
C ALA A 237 11.31 49.57 51.34
N GLU A 238 11.92 49.68 50.18
CA GLU A 238 13.24 50.27 49.94
C GLU A 238 13.22 51.79 50.34
N LEU A 239 12.16 52.52 49.99
CA LEU A 239 12.00 53.90 50.33
C LEU A 239 11.87 54.08 51.85
N LEU A 240 11.17 53.21 52.57
CA LEU A 240 11.06 53.21 54.02
C LEU A 240 12.41 52.86 54.66
N GLU A 241 13.11 51.84 54.20
CA GLU A 241 14.39 51.40 54.75
C GLU A 241 15.49 52.43 54.61
N ASN A 242 15.55 53.11 53.47
CA ASN A 242 16.52 54.12 53.21
C ASN A 242 16.18 55.51 53.87
N GLY A 243 15.08 55.62 54.68
CA GLY A 243 14.70 56.80 55.32
C GLY A 243 14.24 57.94 54.38
N MET A 244 13.91 57.62 53.13
CA MET A 244 13.49 58.60 52.11
C MET A 244 12.03 59.04 52.27
N VAL A 245 11.29 58.46 53.22
CA VAL A 245 9.89 58.76 53.49
C VAL A 245 9.78 59.62 54.75
N LYS A 246 9.02 60.73 54.68
CA LYS A 246 8.73 61.58 55.89
C LYS A 246 7.93 60.74 56.89
N GLN A 247 8.15 61.03 58.19
CA GLN A 247 7.52 60.29 59.29
C GLN A 247 5.96 60.29 59.20
N GLU A 248 5.42 61.35 58.65
CA GLU A 248 3.97 61.55 58.45
C GLU A 248 3.42 60.59 57.36
N ASP A 249 4.24 60.20 56.37
CA ASP A 249 3.85 59.35 55.22
C ASP A 249 4.09 57.86 55.47
N VAL A 250 4.86 57.45 56.46
CA VAL A 250 5.16 56.10 56.84
C VAL A 250 3.89 55.18 56.88
N PRO A 251 2.78 55.59 57.55
CA PRO A 251 1.56 54.75 57.57
C PRO A 251 0.94 54.53 56.19
N ARG A 252 1.10 55.47 55.24
CA ARG A 252 0.60 55.41 53.89
C ARG A 252 1.40 54.37 53.09
N PHE A 253 2.72 54.40 53.21
CA PHE A 253 3.57 53.40 52.51
C PHE A 253 3.38 51.96 53.05
N VAL A 254 3.26 51.82 54.37
CA VAL A 254 2.91 50.53 55.00
C VAL A 254 1.53 50.03 54.54
N GLY A 255 0.56 50.98 54.45
CA GLY A 255 -0.77 50.68 53.91
C GLY A 255 -0.73 50.23 52.46
N HIS A 256 0.16 50.84 51.63
CA HIS A 256 0.36 50.45 50.24
C HIS A 256 0.96 49.03 50.15
N ILE A 257 2.01 48.74 50.90
CA ILE A 257 2.61 47.40 50.96
C ILE A 257 1.55 46.31 51.32
N ARG A 258 0.75 46.60 52.38
CA ARG A 258 -0.30 45.64 52.79
C ARG A 258 -1.34 45.47 51.73
N LYS A 259 -1.75 46.49 51.00
CA LYS A 259 -2.75 46.42 49.92
C LYS A 259 -2.22 45.58 48.74
N GLU A 260 -0.97 45.80 48.32
CA GLU A 260 -0.38 45.03 47.23
C GLU A 260 -0.12 43.58 47.64
N ALA A 261 0.29 43.29 48.85
CA ALA A 261 0.42 41.94 49.39
C ALA A 261 -0.94 41.19 49.42
N GLN A 262 -2.02 41.88 49.85
CA GLN A 262 -3.36 41.28 49.84
C GLN A 262 -3.83 40.96 48.40
N ARG A 263 -3.51 41.85 47.45
CA ARG A 263 -3.79 41.64 46.03
C ARG A 263 -3.08 40.40 45.50
N LEU A 264 -1.79 40.19 45.83
CA LEU A 264 -1.02 39.00 45.48
C LEU A 264 -1.63 37.73 46.01
N VAL A 265 -2.06 37.72 47.30
CA VAL A 265 -2.70 36.55 47.93
C VAL A 265 -3.98 36.15 47.17
N THR A 266 -4.80 37.18 46.82
CA THR A 266 -6.03 36.92 46.04
C THR A 266 -5.70 36.38 44.67
N LEU A 267 -4.74 36.95 43.93
CA LEU A 267 -4.35 36.49 42.60
C LEU A 267 -3.80 35.06 42.62
N ILE A 268 -2.97 34.71 43.60
CA ILE A 268 -2.49 33.34 43.79
C ILE A 268 -3.67 32.38 44.06
N GLY A 269 -4.62 32.76 44.86
CA GLY A 269 -5.83 31.98 45.12
C GLY A 269 -6.66 31.73 43.86
N ASP A 270 -6.78 32.74 43.00
CA ASP A 270 -7.50 32.62 41.73
C ASP A 270 -6.76 31.69 40.74
N ILE A 271 -5.41 31.76 40.68
CA ILE A 271 -4.58 30.88 39.88
C ILE A 271 -4.73 29.43 40.33
N ILE A 272 -4.68 29.15 41.63
CA ILE A 272 -4.85 27.80 42.20
C ILE A 272 -6.22 27.22 41.82
N ARG A 273 -7.28 28.03 41.95
CA ARG A 273 -8.64 27.60 41.57
C ARG A 273 -8.75 27.29 40.08
N LEU A 274 -8.12 28.10 39.23
CA LEU A 274 -8.10 27.85 37.79
C LEU A 274 -7.36 26.54 37.45
N SER A 275 -6.20 26.32 38.07
CA SER A 275 -5.44 25.07 37.89
C SER A 275 -6.22 23.84 38.32
N GLN A 276 -7.00 23.91 39.40
CA GLN A 276 -7.84 22.80 39.86
C GLN A 276 -9.01 22.51 38.90
N LEU A 277 -9.54 23.54 38.22
CA LEU A 277 -10.57 23.39 37.20
C LEU A 277 -10.01 22.71 35.91
N ASP A 278 -8.78 23.05 35.55
CA ASP A 278 -8.10 22.45 34.39
C ASP A 278 -7.71 20.99 34.60
N GLU A 279 -7.41 20.56 35.83
CA GLU A 279 -7.09 19.15 36.17
C GLU A 279 -8.31 18.24 36.27
N GLY A 280 -9.52 18.79 36.06
CA GLY A 280 -10.74 17.94 35.97
C GLY A 280 -11.21 17.36 37.30
N ASP A 281 -10.72 17.85 38.44
CA ASP A 281 -11.29 17.50 39.72
C ASP A 281 -12.69 18.13 39.82
N ALA A 282 -13.71 17.31 39.61
CA ALA A 282 -15.10 17.67 39.81
C ALA A 282 -15.22 18.24 41.22
N MET A 283 -15.62 19.53 41.30
CA MET A 283 -16.02 20.11 42.60
C MET A 283 -16.93 19.10 43.29
N PRO A 284 -16.70 18.77 44.57
CA PRO A 284 -17.66 18.02 45.34
C PRO A 284 -18.97 18.83 45.33
N THR A 285 -19.95 18.32 44.62
CA THR A 285 -21.33 18.84 44.67
C THR A 285 -21.74 18.73 46.13
N GLU A 286 -21.97 19.86 46.81
CA GLU A 286 -22.62 19.89 48.11
C GLU A 286 -23.90 19.01 48.00
N PRO A 287 -24.13 18.08 48.92
CA PRO A 287 -25.34 17.29 48.87
C PRO A 287 -26.50 18.25 49.09
N GLU A 288 -27.37 18.39 48.10
CA GLU A 288 -28.68 19.05 48.23
C GLU A 288 -29.42 18.35 49.37
N ILE A 289 -29.51 19.03 50.49
CA ILE A 289 -30.32 18.57 51.65
C ILE A 289 -31.77 18.65 51.19
N GLY A 290 -32.29 17.52 50.69
CA GLY A 290 -33.68 17.37 50.34
C GLY A 290 -34.55 17.73 51.51
N ARG A 291 -35.32 18.81 51.43
CA ARG A 291 -36.40 19.11 52.34
C ARG A 291 -37.43 17.99 52.23
N ALA A 292 -37.40 17.09 53.19
CA ALA A 292 -38.49 16.15 53.43
C ALA A 292 -39.76 16.96 53.74
N SER A 293 -40.68 16.99 52.81
CA SER A 293 -42.03 17.45 53.01
C SER A 293 -42.79 16.44 53.89
N CYS A 294 -42.93 16.75 55.15
CA CYS A 294 -43.95 16.10 55.96
C CYS A 294 -45.33 16.49 55.39
N ARG A 295 -46.09 15.53 54.94
CA ARG A 295 -47.58 15.62 54.88
C ARG A 295 -48.13 14.47 55.71
N GLU A 296 -48.99 14.87 56.59
CA GLU A 296 -49.95 14.06 57.37
C GLU A 296 -50.80 13.15 56.51
#